data_8f0f6053bc22af9d52d9fec83887458f
#
_entry.id   8f0f6053bc22af9d52d9fec83887458f
#
_cell.length_a   1.000
_cell.length_b   1.000
_cell.length_c   1.000
_cell.angle_alpha   90.00
_cell.angle_beta   90.00
_cell.angle_gamma   90.00
#
_symmetry.space_group_name_H-M   'P 1'
#
loop_
_entity.id
_entity.type
_entity.pdbx_description
1 polymer ?
#
loop_
_entity_poly.entity_id
_entity_poly.type
_entity_poly.pdbx_seq_one_letter_code
_entity_poly.pdbx_strand_id
1 'polypeptide(L)'
;MADAPTLNYLLGQMAQDKEVLNGWDAVLNVLESSINKFFQVQFQSMTSNSQQMTVSQVFCGPRLTSSHGDYCVVTQFSFTLGPPSFVFTGGSNTVTVTQAIVSGSTRSGTMPVASGFQPASCGCTPNDPRVTWGPAQSIDVGAHPAVSAQVQLTSVTGLINATTHTVVLDFANGVFTVNNVVLKGVTSQELSDQIKSWFATHGVKYQLASLDFSAGGSIPSLTPTQFRFNVLQTNSGNIIVQLLITTNGSPAAGNPIVLEPIPTASGYTCTLMISSRIVFKDILCAGFNGAGKPFQLYPQSPSLAEGYSAFISPQMHFAGSFSYGSCCDRTTVTYSLYLGGTYSGTATNGFYLYQSITPGGNVGNTITVSANNPVSLVGTGASQSIQITPQPPSINVTGGASGTVNSQLQSILSNDFQGAMAGISFGAVSYFALRNILFPSNLISMGVVQVPTDLLIVGTFQPN
;
A
#
# COMPACT_ATOMS: atom_id res chain seq x y z
N MET A 1 -5.53 -22.45 13.71
CA MET A 1 -5.22 -21.33 12.79
C MET A 1 -5.88 -21.69 11.48
N ALA A 2 -6.50 -20.73 10.82
CA ALA A 2 -7.01 -20.95 9.45
C ALA A 2 -5.83 -21.18 8.50
N ASP A 3 -6.06 -21.92 7.42
CA ASP A 3 -5.04 -22.15 6.40
C ASP A 3 -4.59 -20.82 5.77
N ALA A 4 -3.32 -20.77 5.38
CA ALA A 4 -2.77 -19.58 4.72
C ALA A 4 -3.53 -19.31 3.39
N PRO A 5 -3.92 -18.05 3.12
CA PRO A 5 -4.75 -17.71 1.95
C PRO A 5 -4.01 -17.93 0.63
N THR A 6 -4.71 -18.48 -0.34
CA THR A 6 -4.23 -18.61 -1.73
C THR A 6 -4.66 -17.41 -2.58
N LEU A 7 -4.05 -17.24 -3.76
CA LEU A 7 -4.48 -16.21 -4.71
C LEU A 7 -5.96 -16.42 -5.13
N ASN A 8 -6.38 -17.64 -5.38
CA ASN A 8 -7.76 -17.93 -5.75
C ASN A 8 -8.76 -17.58 -4.63
N TYR A 9 -8.38 -17.78 -3.37
CA TYR A 9 -9.19 -17.37 -2.23
C TYR A 9 -9.37 -15.84 -2.20
N LEU A 10 -8.28 -15.08 -2.37
CA LEU A 10 -8.33 -13.63 -2.43
C LEU A 10 -9.19 -13.13 -3.60
N LEU A 11 -9.02 -13.70 -4.79
CA LEU A 11 -9.84 -13.38 -5.95
C LEU A 11 -11.33 -13.66 -5.71
N GLY A 12 -11.65 -14.75 -5.04
CA GLY A 12 -13.02 -15.08 -4.64
C GLY A 12 -13.63 -14.08 -3.65
N GLN A 13 -12.83 -13.53 -2.74
CA GLN A 13 -13.29 -12.44 -1.85
C GLN A 13 -13.55 -11.14 -2.60
N MET A 14 -12.73 -10.83 -3.60
CA MET A 14 -12.84 -9.59 -4.37
C MET A 14 -13.93 -9.64 -5.46
N ALA A 15 -14.25 -10.83 -5.98
CA ALA A 15 -15.22 -11.03 -7.08
C ALA A 15 -16.70 -10.99 -6.64
N GLN A 16 -17.04 -10.28 -5.57
CA GLN A 16 -18.40 -10.25 -5.02
C GLN A 16 -19.23 -9.04 -5.49
N ASP A 17 -18.93 -8.48 -6.65
CA ASP A 17 -19.56 -7.28 -7.21
C ASP A 17 -19.58 -6.07 -6.24
N LYS A 18 -18.64 -6.03 -5.31
CA LYS A 18 -18.51 -4.98 -4.31
C LYS A 18 -17.15 -4.32 -4.40
N GLU A 19 -17.14 -3.02 -4.15
CA GLU A 19 -15.90 -2.31 -3.92
C GLU A 19 -15.29 -2.76 -2.58
N VAL A 20 -14.19 -3.50 -2.65
CA VAL A 20 -13.54 -4.03 -1.44
C VAL A 20 -12.70 -3.00 -0.70
N LEU A 21 -12.38 -1.88 -1.35
CA LEU A 21 -11.56 -0.81 -0.77
C LEU A 21 -12.36 0.15 0.11
N ASN A 22 -13.68 0.02 0.18
CA ASN A 22 -14.56 0.84 1.02
C ASN A 22 -14.35 2.36 0.83
N GLY A 23 -14.24 2.78 -0.44
CA GLY A 23 -14.07 4.17 -0.86
C GLY A 23 -12.62 4.67 -0.90
N TRP A 24 -11.63 3.87 -0.50
CA TRP A 24 -10.23 4.20 -0.73
C TRP A 24 -9.87 4.03 -2.21
N ASP A 25 -9.02 4.92 -2.72
CA ASP A 25 -8.57 4.89 -4.13
C ASP A 25 -7.51 3.84 -4.37
N ALA A 26 -6.62 3.64 -3.40
CA ALA A 26 -5.65 2.56 -3.41
C ALA A 26 -5.34 2.06 -2.00
N VAL A 27 -4.98 0.78 -1.90
CA VAL A 27 -4.54 0.14 -0.66
C VAL A 27 -3.32 -0.69 -0.94
N LEU A 28 -2.21 -0.36 -0.27
CA LEU A 28 -1.00 -1.17 -0.29
C LEU A 28 -0.94 -1.99 1.01
N ASN A 29 -0.85 -3.29 0.88
CA ASN A 29 -0.75 -4.24 1.98
C ASN A 29 0.64 -4.87 1.98
N VAL A 30 1.30 -4.90 3.13
CA VAL A 30 2.64 -5.47 3.28
C VAL A 30 2.71 -6.30 4.57
N LEU A 31 3.30 -7.48 4.50
CA LEU A 31 3.55 -8.31 5.69
C LEU A 31 4.53 -7.61 6.64
N GLU A 32 4.27 -7.69 7.94
CA GLU A 32 5.16 -7.19 8.99
C GLU A 32 6.59 -7.72 8.85
N SER A 33 6.74 -9.00 8.54
CA SER A 33 8.05 -9.62 8.33
C SER A 33 8.87 -8.96 7.21
N SER A 34 8.19 -8.47 6.17
CA SER A 34 8.84 -7.73 5.07
C SER A 34 9.28 -6.34 5.49
N ILE A 35 8.46 -5.67 6.29
CA ILE A 35 8.78 -4.36 6.87
C ILE A 35 10.00 -4.47 7.79
N ASN A 36 10.07 -5.50 8.61
CA ASN A 36 11.21 -5.74 9.47
C ASN A 36 12.53 -5.90 8.69
N LYS A 37 12.51 -6.63 7.57
CA LYS A 37 13.66 -6.74 6.68
C LYS A 37 14.09 -5.38 6.12
N PHE A 38 13.14 -4.56 5.71
CA PHE A 38 13.41 -3.22 5.20
C PHE A 38 14.10 -2.32 6.25
N PHE A 39 13.60 -2.31 7.48
CA PHE A 39 14.22 -1.51 8.54
C PHE A 39 15.60 -2.02 8.96
N GLN A 40 15.85 -3.32 8.84
CA GLN A 40 17.21 -3.86 9.00
C GLN A 40 18.16 -3.28 7.95
N VAL A 41 17.74 -3.20 6.69
CA VAL A 41 18.55 -2.58 5.62
C VAL A 41 18.77 -1.10 5.87
N GLN A 42 17.73 -0.34 6.29
CA GLN A 42 17.91 1.05 6.66
C GLN A 42 18.90 1.23 7.82
N PHE A 43 18.79 0.41 8.84
CA PHE A 43 19.70 0.45 9.98
C PHE A 43 21.16 0.24 9.55
N GLN A 44 21.40 -0.74 8.68
CA GLN A 44 22.74 -0.98 8.11
C GLN A 44 23.27 0.24 7.36
N SER A 45 22.42 0.90 6.58
CA SER A 45 22.80 2.13 5.86
C SER A 45 23.13 3.29 6.81
N MET A 46 22.33 3.47 7.87
CA MET A 46 22.51 4.54 8.88
C MET A 46 23.78 4.34 9.71
N THR A 47 24.19 3.11 9.92
CA THR A 47 25.38 2.75 10.71
C THR A 47 26.64 2.61 9.85
N SER A 48 26.65 3.12 8.63
CA SER A 48 27.80 3.03 7.70
C SER A 48 28.32 1.61 7.53
N ASN A 49 27.40 0.64 7.40
CA ASN A 49 27.65 -0.80 7.26
C ASN A 49 28.22 -1.49 8.53
N SER A 50 28.33 -0.79 9.67
CA SER A 50 28.79 -1.43 10.92
C SER A 50 27.73 -2.35 11.54
N GLN A 51 26.47 -2.27 11.09
CA GLN A 51 25.29 -2.98 11.64
C GLN A 51 25.07 -2.71 13.15
N GLN A 52 25.62 -1.64 13.65
CA GLN A 52 25.57 -1.29 15.06
C GLN A 52 25.45 0.23 15.25
N MET A 53 24.73 0.62 16.31
CA MET A 53 24.54 2.01 16.70
C MET A 53 24.97 2.17 18.15
N THR A 54 25.87 3.11 18.44
CA THR A 54 26.33 3.35 19.80
C THR A 54 25.56 4.51 20.44
N VAL A 55 24.87 4.19 21.54
CA VAL A 55 24.20 5.16 22.41
C VAL A 55 25.05 5.37 23.64
N SER A 56 25.56 6.57 23.83
CA SER A 56 26.40 6.89 24.97
C SER A 56 25.90 8.15 25.68
N GLN A 57 25.76 8.11 26.98
CA GLN A 57 25.27 9.22 27.78
C GLN A 57 25.93 9.25 29.17
N VAL A 58 26.05 10.46 29.71
CA VAL A 58 26.45 10.70 31.11
C VAL A 58 25.34 11.48 31.78
N PHE A 59 24.95 11.08 32.96
CA PHE A 59 23.94 11.78 33.73
C PHE A 59 24.27 11.76 35.23
N CYS A 60 23.74 12.74 35.95
CA CYS A 60 23.92 12.91 37.36
C CYS A 60 22.63 12.60 38.11
N GLY A 61 22.74 11.79 39.17
CA GLY A 61 21.66 11.55 40.11
C GLY A 61 21.43 12.78 41.04
N PRO A 62 20.44 12.67 41.93
CA PRO A 62 20.17 13.72 42.92
C PRO A 62 21.34 13.97 43.84
N ARG A 63 21.36 15.14 44.48
CA ARG A 63 22.31 15.47 45.54
C ARG A 63 22.11 14.56 46.72
N LEU A 64 23.20 14.01 47.22
CA LEU A 64 23.30 13.22 48.45
C LEU A 64 24.17 13.95 49.44
N THR A 65 23.85 13.84 50.72
CA THR A 65 24.62 14.48 51.79
C THR A 65 25.37 13.42 52.60
N SER A 66 26.64 13.62 52.87
CA SER A 66 27.46 12.80 53.72
C SER A 66 28.23 13.60 54.75
N SER A 67 28.89 12.94 55.69
CA SER A 67 29.78 13.59 56.65
C SER A 67 30.99 14.27 55.99
N HIS A 68 31.29 13.99 54.73
CA HIS A 68 32.41 14.57 53.98
C HIS A 68 31.96 15.61 52.95
N GLY A 69 30.70 16.07 53.03
CA GLY A 69 30.12 17.04 52.12
C GLY A 69 29.07 16.46 51.18
N ASP A 70 28.49 17.36 50.39
CA ASP A 70 27.47 17.00 49.42
C ASP A 70 28.11 16.46 48.16
N TYR A 71 27.48 15.43 47.59
CA TYR A 71 27.91 14.82 46.31
C TYR A 71 26.70 14.32 45.52
N CYS A 72 26.91 14.04 44.23
CA CYS A 72 25.96 13.26 43.44
C CYS A 72 26.64 12.03 42.84
N VAL A 73 25.84 11.00 42.56
CA VAL A 73 26.30 9.87 41.79
C VAL A 73 26.21 10.24 40.29
N VAL A 74 27.34 10.09 39.58
CA VAL A 74 27.40 10.28 38.13
C VAL A 74 27.47 8.90 37.51
N THR A 75 26.59 8.64 36.54
CA THR A 75 26.56 7.36 35.83
C THR A 75 26.81 7.63 34.35
N GLN A 76 27.72 6.87 33.77
CA GLN A 76 27.97 6.80 32.35
C GLN A 76 27.55 5.42 31.85
N PHE A 77 26.89 5.39 30.70
CA PHE A 77 26.70 4.16 29.93
C PHE A 77 27.10 4.38 28.47
N SER A 78 27.48 3.29 27.84
CA SER A 78 27.70 3.20 26.39
C SER A 78 27.17 1.86 25.93
N PHE A 79 26.08 1.88 25.14
CA PHE A 79 25.42 0.69 24.64
C PHE A 79 25.53 0.65 23.13
N THR A 80 25.88 -0.51 22.60
CA THR A 80 25.83 -0.79 21.17
C THR A 80 24.53 -1.51 20.87
N LEU A 81 23.67 -0.90 20.05
CA LEU A 81 22.38 -1.43 19.67
C LEU A 81 22.49 -2.20 18.35
N GLY A 82 21.85 -3.34 18.29
CA GLY A 82 21.67 -4.13 17.07
C GLY A 82 20.52 -3.60 16.18
N PRO A 83 20.21 -4.30 15.10
CA PRO A 83 19.11 -3.94 14.21
C PRO A 83 17.77 -3.87 14.94
N PRO A 84 16.88 -2.94 14.54
CA PRO A 84 15.55 -2.87 15.14
C PRO A 84 14.65 -4.02 14.69
N SER A 85 13.75 -4.43 15.59
CA SER A 85 12.62 -5.28 15.30
C SER A 85 11.34 -4.50 15.58
N PHE A 86 10.42 -4.50 14.65
CA PHE A 86 9.14 -3.80 14.73
C PHE A 86 8.03 -4.81 14.93
N VAL A 87 7.21 -4.59 15.94
CA VAL A 87 6.01 -5.38 16.24
C VAL A 87 4.81 -4.48 16.15
N PHE A 88 3.96 -4.75 15.15
CA PHE A 88 2.71 -4.05 14.94
C PHE A 88 1.58 -4.80 15.64
N THR A 89 0.75 -4.09 16.38
CA THR A 89 -0.38 -4.71 17.09
C THR A 89 -1.66 -4.50 16.29
N GLY A 90 -2.29 -5.59 15.86
CA GLY A 90 -3.55 -5.55 15.11
C GLY A 90 -4.65 -4.80 15.86
N GLY A 91 -5.37 -3.94 15.14
CA GLY A 91 -6.41 -3.08 15.71
C GLY A 91 -5.90 -1.93 16.57
N SER A 92 -4.58 -1.79 16.74
CA SER A 92 -3.94 -0.68 17.43
C SER A 92 -3.13 0.17 16.43
N ASN A 93 -3.03 1.46 16.73
CA ASN A 93 -2.21 2.37 15.96
C ASN A 93 -0.80 2.52 16.57
N THR A 94 -0.36 1.55 17.36
CA THR A 94 0.96 1.54 17.99
C THR A 94 1.88 0.52 17.37
N VAL A 95 3.13 0.89 17.21
CA VAL A 95 4.22 -0.02 16.88
C VAL A 95 5.22 -0.06 18.05
N THR A 96 5.61 -1.25 18.42
CA THR A 96 6.71 -1.44 19.37
C THR A 96 7.98 -1.74 18.61
N VAL A 97 8.99 -0.92 18.82
CA VAL A 97 10.32 -1.10 18.22
C VAL A 97 11.26 -1.57 19.30
N THR A 98 11.95 -2.67 19.08
CA THR A 98 12.92 -3.25 20.02
C THR A 98 14.27 -3.37 19.34
N GLN A 99 15.32 -2.89 20.02
CA GLN A 99 16.72 -3.07 19.62
C GLN A 99 17.47 -3.78 20.73
N ALA A 100 18.10 -4.91 20.41
CA ALA A 100 18.94 -5.62 21.36
C ALA A 100 20.18 -4.78 21.69
N ILE A 101 20.61 -4.77 22.95
CA ILE A 101 21.92 -4.27 23.33
C ILE A 101 22.92 -5.41 23.11
N VAL A 102 23.72 -5.31 22.08
CA VAL A 102 24.65 -6.36 21.63
C VAL A 102 26.01 -6.28 22.30
N SER A 103 26.36 -5.12 22.86
CA SER A 103 27.51 -4.90 23.73
C SER A 103 27.32 -3.60 24.51
N GLY A 104 28.09 -3.41 25.54
CA GLY A 104 28.09 -2.14 26.26
C GLY A 104 28.86 -2.18 27.56
N SER A 105 29.04 -1.02 28.11
CA SER A 105 29.64 -0.83 29.41
C SER A 105 28.95 0.27 30.20
N THR A 106 29.04 0.16 31.50
CA THR A 106 28.57 1.17 32.46
C THR A 106 29.66 1.45 33.45
N ARG A 107 29.73 2.66 33.96
CA ARG A 107 30.53 3.01 35.14
C ARG A 107 29.80 4.07 35.96
N SER A 108 29.99 4.04 37.24
CA SER A 108 29.50 5.05 38.17
C SER A 108 30.65 5.72 38.87
N GLY A 109 30.48 6.96 39.22
CA GLY A 109 31.44 7.74 39.98
C GLY A 109 30.71 8.69 40.92
N THR A 110 31.46 9.45 41.67
CA THR A 110 30.95 10.48 42.57
C THR A 110 31.53 11.85 42.19
N MET A 111 30.72 12.87 42.28
CA MET A 111 31.12 14.25 42.04
C MET A 111 30.72 15.14 43.22
N PRO A 112 31.62 15.89 43.84
CA PRO A 112 31.26 16.89 44.82
C PRO A 112 30.35 17.97 44.24
N VAL A 113 29.30 18.36 44.97
CA VAL A 113 28.31 19.33 44.49
C VAL A 113 27.99 20.35 45.57
N ALA A 114 27.57 21.55 45.15
CA ALA A 114 27.14 22.62 46.07
C ALA A 114 25.70 22.36 46.58
N SER A 115 25.33 23.05 47.64
CA SER A 115 24.02 22.93 48.30
C SER A 115 22.80 23.20 47.41
N GLY A 116 22.95 23.89 46.31
CA GLY A 116 21.88 24.18 45.34
C GLY A 116 21.91 23.34 44.06
N PHE A 117 22.68 22.24 44.04
CA PHE A 117 22.85 21.41 42.83
C PHE A 117 21.55 20.82 42.36
N GLN A 118 21.33 20.89 41.03
CA GLN A 118 20.25 20.26 40.31
C GLN A 118 20.83 19.27 39.29
N PRO A 119 20.31 18.02 39.18
CA PRO A 119 20.82 17.04 38.26
C PRO A 119 20.83 17.52 36.79
N ALA A 120 19.81 18.26 36.38
CA ALA A 120 19.68 18.81 35.02
C ALA A 120 20.80 19.78 34.65
N SER A 121 21.45 20.43 35.63
CA SER A 121 22.55 21.41 35.42
C SER A 121 23.95 20.79 35.59
N CYS A 122 24.04 19.48 35.66
CA CYS A 122 25.28 18.76 35.95
C CYS A 122 26.40 19.03 34.93
N GLY A 123 26.08 19.04 33.63
CA GLY A 123 27.04 19.32 32.56
C GLY A 123 28.25 18.37 32.52
N CYS A 124 28.15 17.17 33.10
CA CYS A 124 29.23 16.19 33.12
C CYS A 124 29.51 15.61 31.75
N THR A 125 30.77 15.42 31.46
CA THR A 125 31.26 14.70 30.28
C THR A 125 31.84 13.35 30.67
N PRO A 126 32.05 12.42 29.73
CA PRO A 126 32.63 11.10 29.99
C PRO A 126 33.97 11.11 30.75
N ASN A 127 34.74 12.17 30.62
CA ASN A 127 36.05 12.32 31.24
C ASN A 127 36.12 13.56 32.15
N ASP A 128 35.00 13.94 32.76
CA ASP A 128 34.94 15.09 33.62
C ASP A 128 35.90 14.93 34.82
N PRO A 129 36.87 15.84 34.99
CA PRO A 129 37.88 15.72 36.06
C PRO A 129 37.29 15.90 37.46
N ARG A 130 36.08 16.42 37.58
CA ARG A 130 35.37 16.55 38.88
C ARG A 130 34.83 15.23 39.40
N VAL A 131 34.74 14.21 38.50
CA VAL A 131 34.16 12.90 38.83
C VAL A 131 35.25 11.92 39.19
N THR A 132 35.11 11.34 40.37
CA THR A 132 35.92 10.19 40.79
C THR A 132 35.23 8.92 40.28
N TRP A 133 35.67 8.45 39.13
CA TRP A 133 35.09 7.29 38.43
C TRP A 133 35.50 5.94 39.07
N GLY A 134 34.53 5.08 39.25
CA GLY A 134 34.78 3.66 39.52
C GLY A 134 35.12 2.87 38.25
N PRO A 135 35.44 1.57 38.38
CA PRO A 135 35.76 0.73 37.26
C PRO A 135 34.55 0.56 36.29
N ALA A 136 34.83 0.48 35.01
CA ALA A 136 33.83 0.14 34.02
C ALA A 136 33.40 -1.33 34.16
N GLN A 137 32.11 -1.60 34.05
CA GLN A 137 31.52 -2.91 34.08
C GLN A 137 30.86 -3.20 32.73
N SER A 138 31.08 -4.39 32.16
CA SER A 138 30.44 -4.83 30.95
C SER A 138 28.98 -5.17 31.20
N ILE A 139 28.13 -4.90 30.24
CA ILE A 139 26.73 -5.33 30.24
C ILE A 139 26.66 -6.86 30.01
N ASP A 140 25.84 -7.53 30.80
CA ASP A 140 25.55 -8.95 30.58
C ASP A 140 24.61 -9.13 29.40
N VAL A 141 25.17 -9.42 28.24
CA VAL A 141 24.37 -9.66 27.00
C VAL A 141 23.63 -11.00 27.07
N GLY A 142 24.04 -11.93 27.93
CA GLY A 142 23.34 -13.21 28.16
C GLY A 142 21.97 -13.04 28.79
N ALA A 143 21.73 -11.92 29.47
CA ALA A 143 20.43 -11.54 30.02
C ALA A 143 19.47 -10.97 28.94
N HIS A 144 19.88 -10.93 27.68
CA HIS A 144 19.12 -10.35 26.56
C HIS A 144 18.64 -8.90 26.82
N PRO A 145 19.55 -7.97 27.12
CA PRO A 145 19.19 -6.59 27.34
C PRO A 145 18.70 -5.93 26.05
N ALA A 146 17.70 -5.06 26.17
CA ALA A 146 17.12 -4.40 25.00
C ALA A 146 16.55 -3.01 25.33
N VAL A 147 16.53 -2.15 24.34
CA VAL A 147 15.80 -0.90 24.35
C VAL A 147 14.53 -1.10 23.53
N SER A 148 13.37 -0.81 24.13
CA SER A 148 12.08 -0.84 23.45
C SER A 148 11.47 0.56 23.45
N ALA A 149 10.82 0.94 22.35
CA ALA A 149 10.06 2.17 22.25
C ALA A 149 8.68 1.89 21.67
N GLN A 150 7.63 2.39 22.31
CA GLN A 150 6.29 2.40 21.74
C GLN A 150 6.05 3.73 21.04
N VAL A 151 5.74 3.66 19.75
CA VAL A 151 5.47 4.81 18.89
C VAL A 151 4.06 4.71 18.35
N GLN A 152 3.31 5.81 18.40
CA GLN A 152 1.97 5.84 17.83
C GLN A 152 2.02 6.11 16.34
N LEU A 153 1.31 5.28 15.56
CA LEU A 153 1.11 5.48 14.12
C LEU A 153 0.01 6.53 13.82
N THR A 154 -0.80 6.92 14.79
CA THR A 154 -1.93 7.86 14.63
C THR A 154 -1.52 9.30 14.33
N SER A 155 -0.30 9.68 14.66
CA SER A 155 0.22 11.00 14.26
C SER A 155 0.50 11.09 12.76
N VAL A 156 0.23 10.02 12.02
CA VAL A 156 0.58 9.83 10.62
C VAL A 156 -0.67 9.77 9.73
N THR A 157 -1.82 10.28 10.16
CA THR A 157 -2.87 10.70 9.23
C THR A 157 -2.37 12.00 8.60
N GLY A 158 -1.60 11.88 7.53
CA GLY A 158 -0.96 13.04 6.93
C GLY A 158 -1.76 13.57 5.77
N LEU A 159 -2.10 14.85 5.83
CA LEU A 159 -2.09 15.65 4.62
C LEU A 159 -0.64 15.56 4.10
N ILE A 160 -0.50 15.15 2.86
CA ILE A 160 0.79 15.13 2.20
C ILE A 160 1.31 16.56 2.13
N ASN A 161 2.27 16.86 3.00
CA ASN A 161 2.96 18.12 2.90
C ASN A 161 3.82 18.09 1.63
N ALA A 162 3.50 18.97 0.68
CA ALA A 162 4.20 19.11 -0.59
C ALA A 162 5.73 19.33 -0.47
N THR A 163 6.23 19.55 0.73
CA THR A 163 7.64 19.89 0.98
C THR A 163 8.47 18.73 1.54
N THR A 164 7.90 17.77 2.25
CA THR A 164 8.68 16.74 2.95
C THR A 164 8.48 15.33 2.43
N HIS A 165 7.37 15.04 1.79
CA HIS A 165 7.03 13.76 1.11
C HIS A 165 7.40 12.46 1.88
N THR A 166 7.80 12.55 3.15
CA THR A 166 8.28 11.42 3.94
C THR A 166 7.42 11.18 5.17
N VAL A 167 7.16 9.92 5.42
CA VAL A 167 6.58 9.44 6.68
C VAL A 167 7.69 8.78 7.47
N VAL A 168 7.93 9.27 8.66
CA VAL A 168 8.97 8.76 9.54
C VAL A 168 8.38 8.27 10.86
N LEU A 169 8.94 7.21 11.39
CA LEU A 169 8.73 6.82 12.79
C LEU A 169 9.64 7.70 13.63
N ASP A 170 9.04 8.66 14.31
CA ASP A 170 9.76 9.60 15.18
C ASP A 170 9.80 9.05 16.61
N PHE A 171 10.98 8.68 17.04
CA PHE A 171 11.21 8.17 18.39
C PHE A 171 11.18 9.24 19.46
N ALA A 172 11.32 10.52 19.12
CA ALA A 172 11.33 11.61 20.12
C ALA A 172 10.08 11.63 21.01
N ASN A 173 8.93 11.20 20.44
CA ASN A 173 7.64 11.13 21.14
C ASN A 173 7.29 9.73 21.66
N GLY A 174 8.17 8.74 21.52
CA GLY A 174 7.95 7.39 21.98
C GLY A 174 8.00 7.24 23.52
N VAL A 175 7.34 6.19 23.99
CA VAL A 175 7.50 5.73 25.38
C VAL A 175 8.60 4.66 25.39
N PHE A 176 9.73 5.00 26.04
CA PHE A 176 10.90 4.13 26.10
C PHE A 176 10.89 3.24 27.32
N THR A 177 11.39 2.03 27.15
CA THR A 177 11.64 1.06 28.20
C THR A 177 12.97 0.38 27.97
N VAL A 178 13.77 0.24 28.99
CA VAL A 178 15.04 -0.51 28.93
C VAL A 178 14.85 -1.79 29.75
N ASN A 179 14.98 -2.91 29.09
CA ASN A 179 14.76 -4.21 29.67
C ASN A 179 16.10 -4.89 29.99
N ASN A 180 16.14 -5.59 31.14
CA ASN A 180 17.27 -6.42 31.55
C ASN A 180 18.61 -5.67 31.68
N VAL A 181 18.57 -4.38 31.99
CA VAL A 181 19.74 -3.57 32.34
C VAL A 181 19.54 -3.01 33.73
N VAL A 182 20.48 -3.31 34.61
CA VAL A 182 20.49 -2.77 35.96
C VAL A 182 21.72 -1.88 36.13
N LEU A 183 21.47 -0.62 36.42
CA LEU A 183 22.52 0.35 36.74
C LEU A 183 22.47 0.71 38.21
N LYS A 184 23.63 0.72 38.85
CA LYS A 184 23.72 1.07 40.26
C LYS A 184 23.32 2.53 40.49
N GLY A 185 22.32 2.73 41.36
CA GLY A 185 21.85 4.07 41.71
C GLY A 185 21.04 4.80 40.65
N VAL A 186 20.53 4.09 39.65
CA VAL A 186 19.71 4.61 38.57
C VAL A 186 18.43 3.80 38.44
N THR A 187 17.31 4.44 38.39
CA THR A 187 16.02 3.79 38.13
C THR A 187 15.86 3.46 36.62
N SER A 188 15.04 2.45 36.33
CA SER A 188 14.72 2.09 34.95
C SER A 188 14.10 3.28 34.19
N GLN A 189 13.31 4.12 34.87
CA GLN A 189 12.70 5.29 34.26
C GLN A 189 13.76 6.34 33.86
N GLU A 190 14.68 6.67 34.78
CA GLU A 190 15.77 7.62 34.49
C GLU A 190 16.63 7.15 33.32
N LEU A 191 16.95 5.85 33.24
CA LEU A 191 17.68 5.29 32.10
C LEU A 191 16.87 5.40 30.79
N SER A 192 15.59 5.11 30.84
CA SER A 192 14.70 5.24 29.68
C SER A 192 14.62 6.68 29.18
N ASP A 193 14.53 7.65 30.11
CA ASP A 193 14.48 9.08 29.77
C ASP A 193 15.80 9.57 29.15
N GLN A 194 16.94 9.07 29.62
CA GLN A 194 18.24 9.38 29.03
C GLN A 194 18.39 8.82 27.63
N ILE A 195 17.96 7.59 27.40
CA ILE A 195 17.99 6.99 26.08
C ILE A 195 17.03 7.73 25.11
N LYS A 196 15.82 8.06 25.57
CA LYS A 196 14.88 8.88 24.81
C LYS A 196 15.52 10.23 24.41
N SER A 197 16.14 10.91 25.36
CA SER A 197 16.84 12.16 25.11
C SER A 197 17.96 12.00 24.07
N TRP A 198 18.70 10.91 24.14
CA TRP A 198 19.75 10.61 23.17
C TRP A 198 19.15 10.45 21.75
N PHE A 199 18.09 9.65 21.58
CA PHE A 199 17.42 9.45 20.29
C PHE A 199 16.87 10.77 19.72
N ALA A 200 16.26 11.60 20.57
CA ALA A 200 15.76 12.92 20.16
C ALA A 200 16.88 13.85 19.69
N THR A 201 18.02 13.87 20.41
CA THR A 201 19.15 14.74 20.11
C THR A 201 19.89 14.32 18.83
N HIS A 202 19.99 13.00 18.58
CA HIS A 202 20.68 12.46 17.41
C HIS A 202 19.76 12.29 16.19
N GLY A 203 18.47 12.63 16.32
CA GLY A 203 17.53 12.66 15.20
C GLY A 203 17.35 11.31 14.52
N VAL A 204 17.46 10.20 15.26
CA VAL A 204 17.29 8.86 14.70
C VAL A 204 15.84 8.67 14.26
N LYS A 205 15.64 8.49 12.97
CA LYS A 205 14.33 8.34 12.35
C LYS A 205 14.36 7.17 11.36
N TYR A 206 13.36 6.30 11.46
CA TYR A 206 13.16 5.27 10.46
C TYR A 206 12.11 5.75 9.46
N GLN A 207 12.48 5.82 8.21
CA GLN A 207 11.57 6.23 7.15
C GLN A 207 10.64 5.06 6.80
N LEU A 208 9.35 5.21 7.11
CA LEU A 208 8.34 4.21 6.81
C LEU A 208 7.83 4.36 5.37
N ALA A 209 7.74 5.59 4.86
CA ALA A 209 7.25 5.86 3.52
C ALA A 209 7.95 7.08 2.91
N SER A 210 8.09 7.07 1.59
CA SER A 210 8.47 8.24 0.79
C SER A 210 7.38 8.51 -0.22
N LEU A 211 6.74 9.66 -0.09
CA LEU A 211 5.62 10.07 -0.93
C LEU A 211 6.13 10.98 -2.05
N ASP A 212 7.03 10.47 -2.89
CA ASP A 212 7.48 11.24 -4.05
C ASP A 212 6.43 11.21 -5.16
N PHE A 213 5.67 12.29 -5.24
CA PHE A 213 4.61 12.48 -6.25
C PHE A 213 5.13 13.02 -7.58
N SER A 214 6.37 13.48 -7.64
CA SER A 214 6.97 14.00 -8.88
C SER A 214 7.16 12.88 -9.92
N ALA A 215 7.24 11.63 -9.48
CA ALA A 215 7.29 10.45 -10.32
C ALA A 215 5.91 9.93 -10.76
N GLY A 216 4.82 10.60 -10.38
CA GLY A 216 3.47 10.26 -10.81
C GLY A 216 3.38 10.28 -12.31
N GLY A 217 3.23 9.09 -12.92
CA GLY A 217 3.13 8.92 -14.36
C GLY A 217 1.98 9.72 -14.98
N SER A 218 1.66 9.41 -16.21
CA SER A 218 0.70 10.10 -17.07
C SER A 218 -0.75 10.17 -16.56
N ILE A 219 -1.06 9.64 -15.37
CA ILE A 219 -2.42 9.66 -14.80
C ILE A 219 -2.41 10.47 -13.49
N PRO A 220 -2.80 11.76 -13.56
CA PRO A 220 -2.86 12.64 -12.40
C PRO A 220 -3.77 12.12 -11.27
N SER A 221 -4.79 11.34 -11.61
CA SER A 221 -5.73 10.73 -10.66
C SER A 221 -5.10 9.69 -9.73
N LEU A 222 -3.90 9.20 -10.03
CA LEU A 222 -3.14 8.33 -9.14
C LEU A 222 -2.17 9.09 -8.23
N THR A 223 -2.19 10.42 -8.25
CA THR A 223 -1.40 11.23 -7.34
C THR A 223 -2.05 11.22 -5.96
N PRO A 224 -1.42 10.62 -4.94
CA PRO A 224 -1.99 10.58 -3.62
C PRO A 224 -2.17 11.98 -3.01
N THR A 225 -3.30 12.21 -2.36
CA THR A 225 -3.61 13.47 -1.66
C THR A 225 -3.64 13.28 -0.15
N GLN A 226 -4.04 12.09 0.30
CA GLN A 226 -4.11 11.73 1.71
C GLN A 226 -3.81 10.25 1.89
N PHE A 227 -3.37 9.89 3.09
CA PHE A 227 -3.15 8.50 3.45
C PHE A 227 -3.49 8.23 4.93
N ARG A 228 -3.72 6.97 5.24
CA ARG A 228 -3.87 6.47 6.61
C ARG A 228 -3.18 5.11 6.73
N PHE A 229 -2.49 4.90 7.84
CA PHE A 229 -2.02 3.56 8.22
C PHE A 229 -3.11 2.80 8.95
N ASN A 230 -3.15 1.51 8.70
CA ASN A 230 -3.94 0.55 9.44
C ASN A 230 -3.11 -0.72 9.67
N VAL A 231 -3.30 -1.36 10.82
CA VAL A 231 -2.67 -2.64 11.12
C VAL A 231 -3.75 -3.69 11.22
N LEU A 232 -3.74 -4.61 10.27
CA LEU A 232 -4.68 -5.71 10.17
C LEU A 232 -4.05 -6.98 10.73
N GLN A 233 -4.73 -7.63 11.66
CA GLN A 233 -4.44 -9.00 12.04
C GLN A 233 -5.42 -9.92 11.30
N THR A 234 -4.86 -10.82 10.50
CA THR A 234 -5.63 -11.75 9.67
C THR A 234 -6.07 -12.98 10.48
N ASN A 235 -7.06 -13.70 9.96
CA ASN A 235 -7.53 -14.96 10.56
C ASN A 235 -6.44 -16.06 10.52
N SER A 236 -5.55 -16.00 9.53
CA SER A 236 -4.38 -16.88 9.44
C SER A 236 -3.26 -16.52 10.43
N GLY A 237 -3.42 -15.43 11.19
CA GLY A 237 -2.48 -14.96 12.20
C GLY A 237 -1.38 -14.05 11.68
N ASN A 238 -1.40 -13.67 10.41
CA ASN A 238 -0.45 -12.71 9.86
C ASN A 238 -0.78 -11.29 10.33
N ILE A 239 0.25 -10.50 10.55
CA ILE A 239 0.12 -9.05 10.75
C ILE A 239 0.48 -8.36 9.43
N ILE A 240 -0.43 -7.50 8.97
CA ILE A 240 -0.33 -6.76 7.73
C ILE A 240 -0.41 -5.28 8.03
N VAL A 241 0.57 -4.53 7.57
CA VAL A 241 0.51 -3.08 7.56
C VAL A 241 -0.12 -2.63 6.25
N GLN A 242 -1.19 -1.87 6.36
CA GLN A 242 -1.94 -1.33 5.23
C GLN A 242 -1.67 0.17 5.13
N LEU A 243 -1.36 0.64 3.92
CA LEU A 243 -1.39 2.03 3.57
C LEU A 243 -2.63 2.31 2.72
N LEU A 244 -3.57 3.02 3.29
CA LEU A 244 -4.83 3.41 2.70
C LEU A 244 -4.67 4.80 2.09
N ILE A 245 -4.98 4.95 0.80
CA ILE A 245 -4.65 6.15 0.02
C ILE A 245 -5.90 6.69 -0.65
N THR A 246 -6.07 8.03 -0.63
CA THR A 246 -6.98 8.73 -1.53
C THR A 246 -6.20 9.61 -2.49
N THR A 247 -6.73 9.76 -3.70
CA THR A 247 -6.17 10.61 -4.74
C THR A 247 -7.04 11.82 -5.04
N ASN A 248 -8.25 11.91 -4.46
CA ASN A 248 -9.26 12.93 -4.76
C ASN A 248 -9.81 13.69 -3.53
N GLY A 249 -9.07 13.74 -2.46
CA GLY A 249 -9.37 14.69 -1.41
C GLY A 249 -10.06 14.16 -0.16
N SER A 250 -11.16 13.47 -0.18
CA SER A 250 -11.81 13.02 1.06
C SER A 250 -11.54 11.55 1.32
N PRO A 251 -10.84 11.20 2.40
CA PRO A 251 -10.64 9.80 2.74
C PRO A 251 -11.97 9.14 3.09
N ALA A 252 -12.16 7.91 2.62
CA ALA A 252 -13.30 7.11 3.02
C ALA A 252 -13.25 6.80 4.53
N ALA A 253 -14.42 6.64 5.11
CA ALA A 253 -14.54 6.16 6.47
C ALA A 253 -14.47 4.63 6.49
N GLY A 254 -13.75 4.07 7.45
CA GLY A 254 -13.70 2.62 7.67
C GLY A 254 -12.45 1.95 7.11
N ASN A 255 -12.45 0.63 7.16
CA ASN A 255 -11.36 -0.21 6.68
C ASN A 255 -11.79 -0.97 5.42
N PRO A 256 -10.85 -1.36 4.55
CA PRO A 256 -11.13 -2.30 3.47
C PRO A 256 -11.78 -3.58 4.01
N ILE A 257 -12.68 -4.18 3.23
CA ILE A 257 -13.45 -5.35 3.66
C ILE A 257 -12.75 -6.69 3.44
N VAL A 258 -11.60 -6.70 2.76
CA VAL A 258 -10.81 -7.93 2.53
C VAL A 258 -10.02 -8.27 3.79
N LEU A 259 -10.32 -9.44 4.37
CA LEU A 259 -9.73 -9.88 5.65
C LEU A 259 -8.38 -10.57 5.48
N GLU A 260 -8.09 -11.14 4.32
CA GLU A 260 -6.85 -11.84 3.97
C GLU A 260 -6.26 -11.25 2.69
N PRO A 261 -5.76 -9.99 2.72
CA PRO A 261 -5.42 -9.26 1.51
C PRO A 261 -4.12 -9.70 0.84
N ILE A 262 -3.32 -10.58 1.45
CA ILE A 262 -2.07 -11.10 0.89
C ILE A 262 -2.15 -12.61 0.76
N PRO A 263 -2.02 -13.17 -0.46
CA PRO A 263 -2.09 -14.63 -0.68
C PRO A 263 -0.75 -15.30 -0.33
N THR A 264 -0.49 -15.46 0.98
CA THR A 264 0.77 -15.95 1.52
C THR A 264 1.07 -17.41 1.16
N ALA A 265 0.03 -18.25 1.02
CA ALA A 265 0.20 -19.63 0.54
C ALA A 265 0.75 -19.71 -0.90
N SER A 266 0.58 -18.64 -1.68
CA SER A 266 1.11 -18.52 -3.03
C SER A 266 2.51 -17.86 -3.08
N GLY A 267 3.13 -17.63 -1.91
CA GLY A 267 4.48 -17.06 -1.79
C GLY A 267 4.56 -15.54 -1.91
N TYR A 268 3.44 -14.84 -1.94
CA TYR A 268 3.41 -13.38 -2.01
C TYR A 268 3.50 -12.73 -0.63
N THR A 269 4.07 -11.54 -0.57
CA THR A 269 4.30 -10.80 0.68
C THR A 269 3.70 -9.41 0.68
N CYS A 270 3.18 -8.96 -0.46
CA CYS A 270 2.49 -7.69 -0.58
C CYS A 270 1.43 -7.72 -1.69
N THR A 271 0.46 -6.82 -1.59
CA THR A 271 -0.52 -6.54 -2.64
C THR A 271 -0.76 -5.04 -2.74
N LEU A 272 -1.00 -4.57 -3.96
CA LEU A 272 -1.54 -3.24 -4.23
C LEU A 272 -2.92 -3.41 -4.87
N MET A 273 -3.92 -2.84 -4.25
CA MET A 273 -5.30 -2.82 -4.75
C MET A 273 -5.62 -1.40 -5.18
N ILE A 274 -6.23 -1.24 -6.35
CA ILE A 274 -6.64 0.06 -6.92
C ILE A 274 -8.13 -0.02 -7.20
N SER A 275 -8.86 0.99 -6.73
CA SER A 275 -10.32 1.07 -6.86
C SER A 275 -10.75 0.98 -8.32
N SER A 276 -11.77 0.19 -8.57
CA SER A 276 -12.46 0.10 -9.87
C SER A 276 -12.90 1.48 -10.37
N ARG A 277 -13.29 2.39 -9.47
CA ARG A 277 -13.64 3.77 -9.82
C ARG A 277 -12.53 4.47 -10.61
N ILE A 278 -11.28 4.37 -10.14
CA ILE A 278 -10.13 4.97 -10.84
C ILE A 278 -9.91 4.27 -12.18
N VAL A 279 -9.92 2.94 -12.17
CA VAL A 279 -9.65 2.16 -13.38
C VAL A 279 -10.67 2.45 -14.47
N PHE A 280 -11.95 2.44 -14.13
CA PHE A 280 -12.99 2.71 -15.12
C PHE A 280 -13.04 4.17 -15.56
N LYS A 281 -12.91 5.12 -14.63
CA LYS A 281 -12.98 6.55 -14.96
C LYS A 281 -11.76 7.04 -15.73
N ASP A 282 -10.59 6.78 -15.18
CA ASP A 282 -9.36 7.46 -15.60
C ASP A 282 -8.58 6.67 -16.65
N ILE A 283 -8.91 5.39 -16.85
CA ILE A 283 -8.28 4.56 -17.86
C ILE A 283 -9.26 4.21 -18.98
N LEU A 284 -10.34 3.49 -18.65
CA LEU A 284 -11.26 3.02 -19.69
C LEU A 284 -12.05 4.17 -20.30
N CYS A 285 -12.72 4.99 -19.49
CA CYS A 285 -13.48 6.14 -20.02
C CYS A 285 -12.57 7.15 -20.72
N ALA A 286 -11.38 7.40 -20.21
CA ALA A 286 -10.43 8.31 -20.86
C ALA A 286 -9.97 7.78 -22.21
N GLY A 287 -9.70 6.49 -22.36
CA GLY A 287 -9.33 5.85 -23.62
C GLY A 287 -10.45 5.92 -24.66
N PHE A 288 -11.69 5.69 -24.26
CA PHE A 288 -12.85 5.82 -25.15
C PHE A 288 -13.10 7.27 -25.57
N ASN A 289 -13.06 8.20 -24.63
CA ASN A 289 -13.25 9.62 -24.90
C ASN A 289 -12.13 10.17 -25.81
N GLY A 290 -10.90 9.73 -25.62
CA GLY A 290 -9.76 10.08 -26.47
C GLY A 290 -9.93 9.62 -27.92
N ALA A 291 -10.64 8.51 -28.15
CA ALA A 291 -11.01 8.03 -29.47
C ALA A 291 -12.30 8.66 -30.03
N GLY A 292 -12.85 9.69 -29.36
CA GLY A 292 -14.11 10.34 -29.76
C GLY A 292 -15.35 9.48 -29.50
N LYS A 293 -15.24 8.44 -28.69
CA LYS A 293 -16.38 7.58 -28.32
C LYS A 293 -16.88 8.02 -26.94
N PRO A 294 -18.12 8.53 -26.83
CA PRO A 294 -18.65 8.97 -25.56
C PRO A 294 -18.80 7.76 -24.61
N PHE A 295 -18.13 7.83 -23.49
CA PHE A 295 -18.13 6.79 -22.49
C PHE A 295 -18.37 7.41 -21.11
N GLN A 296 -19.27 6.87 -20.34
CA GLN A 296 -19.61 7.37 -19.02
C GLN A 296 -19.31 6.34 -17.95
N LEU A 297 -18.74 6.81 -16.85
CA LEU A 297 -18.67 6.04 -15.62
C LEU A 297 -20.06 5.94 -15.02
N TYR A 298 -20.49 4.75 -14.75
CA TYR A 298 -21.74 4.47 -14.07
C TYR A 298 -21.45 3.87 -12.71
N PRO A 299 -21.64 4.61 -11.62
CA PRO A 299 -21.75 3.99 -10.32
C PRO A 299 -23.00 3.13 -10.34
N GLN A 300 -22.87 1.85 -10.12
CA GLN A 300 -24.03 0.92 -10.11
C GLN A 300 -24.99 1.24 -8.96
N SER A 301 -24.51 1.90 -7.93
CA SER A 301 -25.30 2.44 -6.83
C SER A 301 -24.60 3.65 -6.22
N PRO A 302 -25.36 4.60 -5.63
CA PRO A 302 -24.77 5.67 -4.82
C PRO A 302 -24.15 5.17 -3.51
N SER A 303 -24.29 3.88 -3.16
CA SER A 303 -23.61 3.30 -2.00
C SER A 303 -22.22 2.79 -2.40
N LEU A 304 -21.20 3.12 -1.62
CA LEU A 304 -19.82 2.63 -1.77
C LEU A 304 -19.71 1.08 -1.66
N ALA A 305 -20.84 0.39 -1.43
CA ALA A 305 -20.89 -1.07 -1.29
C ALA A 305 -20.92 -1.84 -2.61
N GLU A 306 -21.11 -1.15 -3.73
CA GLU A 306 -21.17 -1.79 -5.05
C GLU A 306 -19.99 -1.31 -5.92
N GLY A 307 -19.41 -2.24 -6.68
CA GLY A 307 -18.31 -1.94 -7.59
C GLY A 307 -18.73 -0.98 -8.71
N TYR A 308 -17.75 -0.39 -9.35
CA TYR A 308 -17.97 0.47 -10.51
C TYR A 308 -17.96 -0.35 -11.78
N SER A 309 -18.77 0.07 -12.73
CA SER A 309 -18.70 -0.38 -14.12
C SER A 309 -18.72 0.82 -15.05
N ALA A 310 -18.31 0.63 -16.28
CA ALA A 310 -18.36 1.66 -17.28
C ALA A 310 -19.21 1.18 -18.45
N PHE A 311 -20.00 2.08 -19.04
CA PHE A 311 -20.83 1.75 -20.19
C PHE A 311 -20.70 2.81 -21.28
N ILE A 312 -20.93 2.38 -22.51
CA ILE A 312 -20.93 3.28 -23.66
C ILE A 312 -22.21 4.10 -23.65
N SER A 313 -22.10 5.43 -23.57
CA SER A 313 -23.24 6.34 -23.58
C SER A 313 -22.90 7.63 -24.34
N PRO A 314 -23.74 8.08 -25.29
CA PRO A 314 -24.89 7.32 -25.79
C PRO A 314 -24.47 6.03 -26.51
N GLN A 315 -25.34 5.03 -26.51
CA GLN A 315 -25.14 3.81 -27.28
C GLN A 315 -25.02 4.15 -28.76
N MET A 316 -24.17 3.41 -29.49
CA MET A 316 -23.98 3.58 -30.90
C MET A 316 -25.17 3.00 -31.69
N HIS A 317 -25.79 3.82 -32.51
CA HIS A 317 -26.93 3.41 -33.34
C HIS A 317 -26.44 2.77 -34.63
N PHE A 318 -26.90 1.57 -34.92
CA PHE A 318 -26.70 0.83 -36.14
C PHE A 318 -28.06 0.54 -36.77
N ALA A 319 -28.24 0.95 -38.00
CA ALA A 319 -29.47 0.72 -38.75
C ALA A 319 -29.15 0.46 -40.22
N GLY A 320 -29.89 -0.43 -40.81
CA GLY A 320 -29.71 -0.76 -42.22
C GLY A 320 -30.68 -1.78 -42.73
N SER A 321 -30.44 -2.21 -43.94
CA SER A 321 -31.20 -3.30 -44.55
C SER A 321 -30.32 -4.12 -45.49
N PHE A 322 -30.64 -5.38 -45.61
CA PHE A 322 -30.02 -6.27 -46.58
C PHE A 322 -31.07 -7.23 -47.16
N SER A 323 -30.82 -7.75 -48.35
CA SER A 323 -31.71 -8.69 -48.98
C SER A 323 -31.09 -10.07 -49.03
N TYR A 324 -31.88 -11.09 -48.76
CA TYR A 324 -31.48 -12.48 -48.88
C TYR A 324 -32.51 -13.28 -49.71
N GLY A 325 -32.11 -14.42 -50.24
CA GLY A 325 -32.93 -15.29 -51.09
C GLY A 325 -32.47 -15.31 -52.55
N SER A 326 -33.14 -16.13 -53.36
CA SER A 326 -32.88 -16.26 -54.80
C SER A 326 -33.47 -15.07 -55.57
N CYS A 327 -33.13 -14.95 -56.85
CA CYS A 327 -33.56 -13.82 -57.68
C CYS A 327 -35.09 -13.64 -57.79
N CYS A 328 -35.88 -14.69 -57.50
CA CYS A 328 -37.34 -14.66 -57.58
C CYS A 328 -38.04 -14.56 -56.23
N ASP A 329 -37.30 -14.74 -55.10
CA ASP A 329 -37.81 -14.73 -53.73
C ASP A 329 -36.89 -13.95 -52.78
N ARG A 330 -36.71 -12.68 -53.12
CA ARG A 330 -35.90 -11.80 -52.29
C ARG A 330 -36.70 -11.20 -51.15
N THR A 331 -36.27 -11.50 -49.94
CA THR A 331 -36.78 -10.85 -48.73
C THR A 331 -35.82 -9.79 -48.23
N THR A 332 -36.33 -8.59 -47.96
CA THR A 332 -35.56 -7.52 -47.37
C THR A 332 -35.68 -7.56 -45.85
N VAL A 333 -34.57 -7.68 -45.16
CA VAL A 333 -34.44 -7.59 -43.71
C VAL A 333 -34.01 -6.17 -43.34
N THR A 334 -34.74 -5.56 -42.44
CA THR A 334 -34.39 -4.27 -41.83
C THR A 334 -34.00 -4.46 -40.41
N TYR A 335 -32.97 -3.77 -39.95
CA TYR A 335 -32.56 -3.76 -38.55
C TYR A 335 -32.31 -2.34 -38.05
N SER A 336 -32.60 -2.11 -36.78
CA SER A 336 -32.29 -0.90 -36.07
C SER A 336 -32.03 -1.23 -34.61
N LEU A 337 -30.84 -0.95 -34.14
CA LEU A 337 -30.43 -1.30 -32.77
C LEU A 337 -29.39 -0.31 -32.24
N TYR A 338 -29.33 -0.24 -30.93
CA TYR A 338 -28.34 0.51 -30.20
C TYR A 338 -27.38 -0.46 -29.55
N LEU A 339 -26.13 -0.43 -29.98
CA LEU A 339 -25.05 -1.22 -29.40
C LEU A 339 -24.19 -0.36 -28.47
N GLY A 340 -23.88 -0.92 -27.38
CA GLY A 340 -22.97 -0.38 -26.40
C GLY A 340 -22.38 -1.52 -25.60
N GLY A 341 -22.65 -1.57 -24.36
CA GLY A 341 -22.23 -2.62 -23.47
C GLY A 341 -21.68 -2.07 -22.16
N THR A 342 -21.65 -2.90 -21.18
CA THR A 342 -21.08 -2.61 -19.86
C THR A 342 -19.75 -3.31 -19.75
N TYR A 343 -18.73 -2.57 -19.38
CA TYR A 343 -17.44 -3.12 -19.00
C TYR A 343 -17.45 -3.43 -17.51
N SER A 344 -17.02 -4.62 -17.15
CA SER A 344 -16.83 -5.06 -15.78
C SER A 344 -15.49 -5.77 -15.63
N GLY A 345 -14.94 -5.78 -14.41
CA GLY A 345 -13.80 -6.62 -14.09
C GLY A 345 -14.19 -8.09 -14.13
N THR A 346 -13.25 -8.94 -14.49
CA THR A 346 -13.42 -10.39 -14.45
C THR A 346 -12.31 -11.03 -13.64
N ALA A 347 -12.63 -12.14 -12.97
CA ALA A 347 -11.64 -12.97 -12.27
C ALA A 347 -10.57 -13.54 -13.22
N THR A 348 -10.75 -13.41 -14.52
CA THR A 348 -9.87 -13.91 -15.57
C THR A 348 -8.99 -12.82 -16.18
N ASN A 349 -8.46 -11.93 -15.41
CA ASN A 349 -7.37 -11.06 -15.86
C ASN A 349 -7.73 -10.10 -17.02
N GLY A 350 -8.94 -9.53 -16.99
CA GLY A 350 -9.35 -8.60 -18.03
C GLY A 350 -10.63 -7.84 -17.72
N PHE A 351 -10.92 -6.85 -18.57
CA PHE A 351 -12.20 -6.13 -18.55
C PHE A 351 -13.12 -6.72 -19.60
N TYR A 352 -14.25 -7.23 -19.16
CA TYR A 352 -15.21 -7.90 -20.00
C TYR A 352 -16.32 -6.94 -20.43
N LEU A 353 -16.45 -6.70 -21.74
CA LEU A 353 -17.58 -6.01 -22.35
C LEU A 353 -18.69 -7.02 -22.59
N TYR A 354 -19.89 -6.72 -22.17
CA TYR A 354 -21.06 -7.56 -22.44
C TYR A 354 -22.31 -6.73 -22.69
N GLN A 355 -23.08 -7.13 -23.70
CA GLN A 355 -24.44 -6.66 -23.95
C GLN A 355 -25.25 -7.78 -24.62
N SER A 356 -26.52 -7.96 -24.21
CA SER A 356 -27.48 -8.80 -24.91
C SER A 356 -28.73 -7.96 -25.19
N ILE A 357 -29.12 -7.88 -26.46
CA ILE A 357 -30.25 -7.06 -26.90
C ILE A 357 -31.09 -7.81 -27.91
N THR A 358 -32.38 -7.49 -27.96
CA THR A 358 -33.27 -7.87 -29.06
C THR A 358 -33.54 -6.63 -29.89
N PRO A 359 -33.06 -6.56 -31.15
CA PRO A 359 -33.26 -5.39 -31.98
C PRO A 359 -34.73 -5.20 -32.35
N GLY A 360 -35.11 -3.94 -32.56
CA GLY A 360 -36.37 -3.60 -33.21
C GLY A 360 -36.34 -3.98 -34.68
N GLY A 361 -37.49 -4.20 -35.23
CA GLY A 361 -37.66 -4.57 -36.65
C GLY A 361 -38.29 -5.95 -36.81
N ASN A 362 -38.16 -6.53 -38.01
CA ASN A 362 -38.77 -7.83 -38.34
C ASN A 362 -37.85 -9.05 -38.09
N VAL A 363 -36.79 -8.87 -37.34
CA VAL A 363 -35.68 -9.84 -37.25
C VAL A 363 -35.84 -10.86 -36.13
N GLY A 364 -36.45 -10.51 -35.01
CA GLY A 364 -36.72 -11.44 -33.89
C GLY A 364 -35.48 -12.14 -33.29
N ASN A 365 -34.29 -11.55 -33.50
CA ASN A 365 -33.01 -12.13 -33.10
C ASN A 365 -32.54 -11.61 -31.75
N THR A 366 -31.77 -12.40 -31.06
CA THR A 366 -30.96 -11.90 -29.93
C THR A 366 -29.54 -11.66 -30.40
N ILE A 367 -29.02 -10.48 -30.13
CA ILE A 367 -27.66 -10.08 -30.46
C ILE A 367 -26.87 -9.96 -29.17
N THR A 368 -25.80 -10.72 -29.08
CA THR A 368 -24.87 -10.66 -27.95
C THR A 368 -23.55 -10.05 -28.43
N VAL A 369 -23.10 -9.02 -27.74
CA VAL A 369 -21.78 -8.41 -27.94
C VAL A 369 -20.91 -8.76 -26.76
N SER A 370 -19.70 -9.22 -27.00
CA SER A 370 -18.73 -9.50 -25.93
C SER A 370 -17.31 -9.25 -26.40
N ALA A 371 -16.47 -8.73 -25.49
CA ALA A 371 -15.03 -8.64 -25.66
C ALA A 371 -14.36 -8.80 -24.30
N ASN A 372 -13.21 -9.46 -24.28
CA ASN A 372 -12.35 -9.49 -23.10
C ASN A 372 -11.08 -8.72 -23.41
N ASN A 373 -10.85 -7.63 -22.68
CA ASN A 373 -9.67 -6.78 -22.85
C ASN A 373 -8.65 -7.17 -21.77
N PRO A 374 -7.63 -7.99 -22.09
CA PRO A 374 -6.70 -8.49 -21.10
C PRO A 374 -5.88 -7.37 -20.45
N VAL A 375 -5.59 -7.57 -19.18
CA VAL A 375 -4.73 -6.70 -18.39
C VAL A 375 -3.42 -7.41 -18.11
N SER A 376 -2.32 -6.72 -18.29
CA SER A 376 -0.98 -7.27 -18.08
C SER A 376 -0.05 -6.26 -17.41
N LEU A 377 1.00 -6.76 -16.77
CA LEU A 377 2.14 -5.95 -16.33
C LEU A 377 3.16 -5.90 -17.46
N VAL A 378 3.57 -4.70 -17.84
CA VAL A 378 4.60 -4.46 -18.85
C VAL A 378 5.73 -3.63 -18.28
N GLY A 379 6.94 -3.79 -18.84
CA GLY A 379 8.14 -3.14 -18.34
C GLY A 379 8.73 -3.83 -17.11
N THR A 380 9.80 -3.26 -16.57
CA THR A 380 10.52 -3.77 -15.39
C THR A 380 10.94 -2.62 -14.49
N GLY A 381 11.13 -2.87 -13.21
CA GLY A 381 11.58 -1.87 -12.25
C GLY A 381 10.70 -0.62 -12.25
N ALA A 382 11.29 0.55 -12.40
CA ALA A 382 10.60 1.84 -12.38
C ALA A 382 9.68 2.06 -13.58
N SER A 383 9.94 1.40 -14.70
CA SER A 383 9.11 1.50 -15.91
C SER A 383 7.92 0.53 -15.92
N GLN A 384 7.74 -0.26 -14.88
CA GLN A 384 6.64 -1.23 -14.80
C GLN A 384 5.30 -0.50 -14.73
N SER A 385 4.38 -0.89 -15.61
CA SER A 385 3.04 -0.32 -15.71
C SER A 385 1.99 -1.39 -16.01
N ILE A 386 0.73 -1.03 -15.80
CA ILE A 386 -0.41 -1.86 -16.16
C ILE A 386 -0.85 -1.45 -17.54
N GLN A 387 -1.00 -2.42 -18.44
CA GLN A 387 -1.51 -2.22 -19.78
C GLN A 387 -2.82 -2.99 -19.97
N ILE A 388 -3.82 -2.31 -20.52
CA ILE A 388 -5.06 -2.92 -21.00
C ILE A 388 -4.95 -3.00 -22.52
N THR A 389 -5.13 -4.21 -23.08
CA THR A 389 -5.05 -4.42 -24.52
C THR A 389 -6.46 -4.47 -25.10
N PRO A 390 -6.87 -3.47 -25.94
CA PRO A 390 -8.17 -3.52 -26.59
C PRO A 390 -8.30 -4.75 -27.48
N GLN A 391 -9.43 -5.45 -27.36
CA GLN A 391 -9.76 -6.58 -28.22
C GLN A 391 -10.99 -6.26 -29.07
N PRO A 392 -11.01 -6.70 -30.34
CA PRO A 392 -12.19 -6.57 -31.20
C PRO A 392 -13.38 -7.28 -30.54
N PRO A 393 -14.55 -6.64 -30.45
CA PRO A 393 -15.71 -7.31 -29.89
C PRO A 393 -16.21 -8.43 -30.80
N SER A 394 -16.61 -9.52 -30.19
CA SER A 394 -17.32 -10.63 -30.85
C SER A 394 -18.81 -10.33 -30.83
N ILE A 395 -19.45 -10.48 -31.98
CA ILE A 395 -20.91 -10.39 -32.11
C ILE A 395 -21.46 -11.75 -32.45
N ASN A 396 -22.45 -12.19 -31.67
CA ASN A 396 -23.18 -13.43 -31.92
C ASN A 396 -24.66 -13.13 -32.10
N VAL A 397 -25.23 -13.62 -33.20
CA VAL A 397 -26.66 -13.45 -33.54
C VAL A 397 -27.35 -14.80 -33.47
N THR A 398 -28.33 -14.90 -32.59
CA THR A 398 -29.09 -16.13 -32.34
C THR A 398 -30.60 -15.90 -32.42
N GLY A 399 -31.36 -16.94 -32.62
CA GLY A 399 -32.83 -16.86 -32.79
C GLY A 399 -33.21 -16.34 -34.17
N GLY A 400 -34.48 -15.99 -34.38
CA GLY A 400 -34.96 -15.37 -35.59
C GLY A 400 -35.22 -16.36 -36.76
N ALA A 401 -35.32 -15.78 -37.98
CA ALA A 401 -35.95 -16.48 -39.12
C ALA A 401 -35.07 -17.56 -39.79
N SER A 402 -33.79 -17.35 -40.00
CA SER A 402 -32.93 -18.35 -40.67
C SER A 402 -31.46 -18.17 -40.34
N GLY A 403 -30.67 -19.25 -40.46
CA GLY A 403 -29.23 -19.22 -40.25
C GLY A 403 -28.51 -18.27 -41.25
N THR A 404 -29.00 -18.11 -42.44
CA THR A 404 -28.44 -17.19 -43.44
C THR A 404 -28.61 -15.74 -43.01
N VAL A 405 -29.79 -15.38 -42.53
CA VAL A 405 -30.06 -14.03 -41.99
C VAL A 405 -29.17 -13.74 -40.80
N ASN A 406 -29.05 -14.71 -39.88
CA ASN A 406 -28.18 -14.54 -38.71
C ASN A 406 -26.72 -14.30 -39.10
N SER A 407 -26.18 -15.09 -40.01
CA SER A 407 -24.80 -14.97 -40.47
C SER A 407 -24.52 -13.62 -41.20
N GLN A 408 -25.45 -13.16 -42.01
CA GLN A 408 -25.32 -11.86 -42.70
C GLN A 408 -25.41 -10.70 -41.69
N LEU A 409 -26.40 -10.73 -40.80
CA LEU A 409 -26.56 -9.70 -39.77
C LEU A 409 -25.33 -9.68 -38.83
N GLN A 410 -24.84 -10.83 -38.44
CA GLN A 410 -23.63 -10.94 -37.64
C GLN A 410 -22.41 -10.36 -38.34
N SER A 411 -22.22 -10.64 -39.62
CA SER A 411 -21.11 -10.10 -40.43
C SER A 411 -21.18 -8.57 -40.56
N ILE A 412 -22.35 -8.03 -40.85
CA ILE A 412 -22.55 -6.59 -40.96
C ILE A 412 -22.27 -5.89 -39.64
N LEU A 413 -22.92 -6.36 -38.57
CA LEU A 413 -22.76 -5.77 -37.24
C LEU A 413 -21.34 -5.91 -36.69
N SER A 414 -20.65 -7.03 -36.98
CA SER A 414 -19.26 -7.20 -36.61
C SER A 414 -18.37 -6.17 -37.26
N ASN A 415 -18.51 -5.93 -38.57
CA ASN A 415 -17.72 -4.96 -39.26
C ASN A 415 -18.03 -3.53 -38.80
N ASP A 416 -19.30 -3.17 -38.67
CA ASP A 416 -19.74 -1.85 -38.26
C ASP A 416 -19.31 -1.51 -36.83
N PHE A 417 -19.49 -2.46 -35.89
CA PHE A 417 -19.14 -2.26 -34.50
C PHE A 417 -17.61 -2.29 -34.26
N GLN A 418 -16.88 -3.18 -34.94
CA GLN A 418 -15.43 -3.19 -34.93
C GLN A 418 -14.86 -1.90 -35.50
N GLY A 419 -15.43 -1.39 -36.62
CA GLY A 419 -15.09 -0.10 -37.19
C GLY A 419 -15.38 1.06 -36.23
N ALA A 420 -16.52 1.01 -35.54
CA ALA A 420 -16.88 2.02 -34.56
C ALA A 420 -15.96 1.98 -33.29
N MET A 421 -15.42 0.83 -32.97
CA MET A 421 -14.49 0.65 -31.86
C MET A 421 -13.02 0.82 -32.27
N ALA A 422 -12.75 1.03 -33.55
CA ALA A 422 -11.38 1.26 -34.01
C ALA A 422 -10.79 2.55 -33.43
N GLY A 423 -9.50 2.54 -33.20
CA GLY A 423 -8.77 3.69 -32.66
C GLY A 423 -8.85 3.84 -31.14
N ILE A 424 -9.58 2.99 -30.44
CA ILE A 424 -9.56 2.98 -28.97
C ILE A 424 -8.21 2.46 -28.50
N SER A 425 -7.57 3.23 -27.64
CA SER A 425 -6.35 2.83 -26.96
C SER A 425 -6.44 3.20 -25.48
N PHE A 426 -6.01 2.32 -24.64
CA PHE A 426 -5.94 2.58 -23.20
C PHE A 426 -4.51 2.97 -22.86
N GLY A 427 -4.34 4.10 -22.18
CA GLY A 427 -3.04 4.52 -21.70
C GLY A 427 -2.47 3.51 -20.70
N ALA A 428 -1.17 3.29 -20.74
CA ALA A 428 -0.50 2.49 -19.72
C ALA A 428 -0.57 3.21 -18.36
N VAL A 429 -0.94 2.47 -17.31
CA VAL A 429 -1.06 3.00 -15.94
C VAL A 429 0.24 2.80 -15.22
N SER A 430 1.00 3.86 -15.02
CA SER A 430 2.13 3.81 -14.10
C SER A 430 1.62 3.85 -12.66
N TYR A 431 1.83 2.78 -11.94
CA TYR A 431 1.54 2.69 -10.50
C TYR A 431 2.83 2.80 -9.67
N PHE A 432 3.92 3.18 -10.30
CA PHE A 432 5.24 3.25 -9.67
C PHE A 432 5.24 4.16 -8.44
N ALA A 433 4.57 5.32 -8.51
CA ALA A 433 4.43 6.21 -7.37
C ALA A 433 3.75 5.52 -6.19
N LEU A 434 2.65 4.80 -6.43
CA LEU A 434 1.93 4.05 -5.39
C LEU A 434 2.76 2.90 -4.84
N ARG A 435 3.51 2.20 -5.69
CA ARG A 435 4.37 1.09 -5.27
C ARG A 435 5.51 1.52 -4.38
N ASN A 436 6.12 2.66 -4.67
CA ASN A 436 7.29 3.16 -3.94
C ASN A 436 6.93 4.03 -2.73
N ILE A 437 5.66 4.25 -2.48
CA ILE A 437 5.21 5.06 -1.34
C ILE A 437 5.75 4.52 -0.02
N LEU A 438 5.61 3.21 0.23
CA LEU A 438 6.09 2.62 1.49
C LEU A 438 7.60 2.39 1.53
N PHE A 439 8.21 2.13 0.38
CA PHE A 439 9.60 1.69 0.34
C PHE A 439 10.31 2.32 -0.86
N PRO A 440 11.01 3.44 -0.65
CA PRO A 440 11.85 3.99 -1.72
C PRO A 440 12.88 2.93 -2.15
N SER A 441 13.14 2.84 -3.45
CA SER A 441 14.17 1.97 -4.04
C SER A 441 13.79 0.57 -4.54
N ASN A 442 12.63 0.43 -5.19
CA ASN A 442 12.28 -0.79 -5.95
C ASN A 442 12.26 -2.12 -5.15
N LEU A 443 12.03 -2.06 -3.86
CA LEU A 443 12.04 -3.23 -2.98
C LEU A 443 10.84 -4.17 -3.19
N ILE A 444 9.83 -3.74 -3.95
CA ILE A 444 8.65 -4.55 -4.25
C ILE A 444 8.70 -4.97 -5.72
N SER A 445 8.75 -6.27 -5.97
CA SER A 445 8.58 -6.86 -7.28
C SER A 445 7.12 -7.30 -7.46
N MET A 446 6.41 -6.66 -8.37
CA MET A 446 5.04 -7.03 -8.73
C MET A 446 5.07 -8.08 -9.85
N GLY A 447 4.34 -9.18 -9.66
CA GLY A 447 4.40 -10.34 -10.56
C GLY A 447 3.09 -10.65 -11.27
N VAL A 448 1.94 -10.38 -10.65
CA VAL A 448 0.62 -10.74 -11.17
C VAL A 448 -0.31 -9.55 -11.05
N VAL A 449 -1.10 -9.32 -12.10
CA VAL A 449 -2.22 -8.38 -12.10
C VAL A 449 -3.52 -9.13 -12.36
N GLN A 450 -4.57 -8.80 -11.63
CA GLN A 450 -5.92 -9.38 -11.76
C GLN A 450 -6.97 -8.27 -11.60
N VAL A 451 -8.14 -8.47 -12.17
CA VAL A 451 -9.25 -7.52 -12.12
C VAL A 451 -10.53 -8.24 -11.73
N PRO A 452 -10.64 -8.73 -10.50
CA PRO A 452 -11.90 -9.37 -10.06
C PRO A 452 -13.06 -8.36 -9.99
N THR A 453 -12.86 -7.20 -9.42
CA THR A 453 -13.73 -6.02 -9.40
C THR A 453 -12.83 -4.80 -9.30
N ASP A 454 -12.19 -4.59 -8.15
CA ASP A 454 -11.06 -3.68 -8.02
C ASP A 454 -9.81 -4.32 -8.65
N LEU A 455 -8.87 -3.50 -9.10
CA LEU A 455 -7.63 -3.99 -9.68
C LEU A 455 -6.71 -4.46 -8.57
N LEU A 456 -6.26 -5.71 -8.69
CA LEU A 456 -5.32 -6.34 -7.76
C LEU A 456 -3.96 -6.54 -8.43
N ILE A 457 -2.92 -6.07 -7.78
CA ILE A 457 -1.53 -6.36 -8.13
C ILE A 457 -0.90 -7.11 -6.97
N VAL A 458 -0.29 -8.25 -7.26
CA VAL A 458 0.31 -9.14 -6.26
C VAL A 458 1.82 -9.17 -6.45
N GLY A 459 2.57 -9.08 -5.36
CA GLY A 459 4.01 -8.99 -5.41
C GLY A 459 4.75 -9.61 -4.23
N THR A 460 6.05 -9.56 -4.33
CA THR A 460 6.97 -9.97 -3.27
C THR A 460 7.88 -8.82 -2.89
N PHE A 461 8.15 -8.71 -1.61
CA PHE A 461 9.15 -7.81 -1.08
C PHE A 461 10.52 -8.47 -1.20
N GLN A 462 11.43 -7.82 -1.90
CA GLN A 462 12.81 -8.27 -2.09
C GLN A 462 13.75 -7.18 -1.57
N PRO A 463 14.18 -7.25 -0.33
CA PRO A 463 15.25 -6.38 0.14
C PRO A 463 16.55 -6.78 -0.59
N ASN A 464 17.12 -5.85 -1.34
CA ASN A 464 18.43 -6.03 -1.96
C ASN A 464 19.53 -6.06 -0.91
#